data_8e397a8c04f43b3e3140868ab106ea00
#
_entry.id   8e397a8c04f43b3e3140868ab106ea00
#
_cell.length_a   1.000
_cell.length_b   1.000
_cell.length_c   1.000
_cell.angle_alpha   90.00
_cell.angle_beta   90.00
_cell.angle_gamma   90.00
#
_symmetry.space_group_name_H-M   'P 1'
#
loop_
_entity.id
_entity.type
_entity.pdbx_description
1 polymer ?
#
loop_
_entity_poly.entity_id
_entity_poly.type
_entity_poly.pdbx_seq_one_letter_code
_entity_poly.pdbx_strand_id
1 'polypeptide(L)'
;LLAARRNLLEIGMKEIEDAMIKVTMGPEKKSRVISDKEKKLVAFHEAGHAVVSQFLPTQDSVHQISIVPRGMAGGYTMYRPSEDRSFMSKTEMEEQIVSLLGGRVAEKLVLGDISTGASNDIERASKIARSMVTEYGMSDLGPVQLEQQEGGVFLGRDYNKSKNFSNEVA
;
A
#
# COMPACT_ATOMS: atom_id res chain seq x y z
N LEU A 1 -14.19 -22.03 9.73
CA LEU A 1 -14.90 -21.21 10.72
C LEU A 1 -16.01 -20.35 10.11
N LEU A 2 -15.79 -19.66 8.96
CA LEU A 2 -16.85 -18.83 8.34
C LEU A 2 -18.04 -19.68 7.85
N ALA A 3 -17.76 -20.81 7.19
CA ALA A 3 -18.80 -21.74 6.76
C ALA A 3 -19.63 -22.27 7.94
N ALA A 4 -18.94 -22.66 9.03
CA ALA A 4 -19.62 -23.13 10.25
C ALA A 4 -20.50 -22.01 10.89
N ARG A 5 -20.04 -20.77 10.91
CA ARG A 5 -20.84 -19.62 11.42
C ARG A 5 -22.06 -19.30 10.54
N ARG A 6 -22.02 -19.70 9.27
CA ARG A 6 -23.13 -19.53 8.30
C ARG A 6 -23.99 -20.78 8.21
N ASN A 7 -23.71 -21.82 9.02
CA ASN A 7 -24.36 -23.14 8.97
C ASN A 7 -24.32 -23.78 7.58
N LEU A 8 -23.21 -23.60 6.86
CA LEU A 8 -22.99 -24.21 5.56
C LEU A 8 -22.34 -25.59 5.74
N LEU A 9 -22.79 -26.56 4.95
CA LEU A 9 -22.26 -27.93 4.95
C LEU A 9 -20.97 -28.05 4.14
N GLU A 10 -20.72 -27.11 3.23
CA GLU A 10 -19.56 -27.08 2.34
C GLU A 10 -18.87 -25.73 2.39
N ILE A 11 -17.58 -25.70 2.03
CA ILE A 11 -16.78 -24.48 1.91
C ILE A 11 -16.73 -24.12 0.42
N GLY A 12 -17.45 -23.05 0.05
CA GLY A 12 -17.40 -22.51 -1.30
C GLY A 12 -16.28 -21.45 -1.47
N MET A 13 -16.08 -21.01 -2.72
CA MET A 13 -15.10 -19.97 -3.07
C MET A 13 -15.36 -18.66 -2.32
N LYS A 14 -16.65 -18.32 -2.14
CA LYS A 14 -17.08 -17.12 -1.39
C LYS A 14 -16.59 -17.14 0.06
N GLU A 15 -16.64 -18.29 0.74
CA GLU A 15 -16.16 -18.43 2.12
C GLU A 15 -14.64 -18.30 2.19
N ILE A 16 -13.92 -18.75 1.16
CA ILE A 16 -12.45 -18.62 1.05
C ILE A 16 -12.08 -17.16 0.83
N GLU A 17 -12.72 -16.47 -0.11
CA GLU A 17 -12.50 -15.04 -0.38
C GLU A 17 -12.81 -14.17 0.84
N ASP A 18 -13.96 -14.37 1.47
CA ASP A 18 -14.36 -13.65 2.69
C ASP A 18 -13.39 -13.92 3.85
N ALA A 19 -12.84 -15.14 3.95
CA ALA A 19 -11.84 -15.48 4.95
C ALA A 19 -10.51 -14.76 4.69
N MET A 20 -10.06 -14.74 3.44
CA MET A 20 -8.85 -14.04 3.02
C MET A 20 -8.95 -12.53 3.31
N ILE A 21 -10.05 -11.90 2.90
CA ILE A 21 -10.30 -10.48 3.18
C ILE A 21 -10.31 -10.21 4.69
N LYS A 22 -10.93 -11.08 5.47
CA LYS A 22 -10.99 -10.92 6.94
C LYS A 22 -9.63 -11.06 7.61
N VAL A 23 -8.76 -11.91 7.09
CA VAL A 23 -7.40 -12.11 7.63
C VAL A 23 -6.50 -10.94 7.24
N THR A 24 -6.55 -10.48 5.98
CA THR A 24 -5.68 -9.43 5.46
C THR A 24 -6.10 -8.03 5.89
N MET A 25 -7.40 -7.72 5.79
CA MET A 25 -7.95 -6.37 6.05
C MET A 25 -8.60 -6.23 7.44
N GLY A 26 -8.78 -7.33 8.15
CA GLY A 26 -9.46 -7.34 9.44
C GLY A 26 -10.99 -7.43 9.34
N PRO A 27 -11.67 -7.47 10.52
CA PRO A 27 -13.14 -7.55 10.58
C PRO A 27 -13.80 -6.24 10.16
N GLU A 28 -15.01 -6.35 9.61
CA GLU A 28 -15.86 -5.19 9.33
C GLU A 28 -16.23 -4.43 10.60
N LYS A 29 -16.18 -3.10 10.55
CA LYS A 29 -16.66 -2.22 11.62
C LYS A 29 -18.13 -1.87 11.42
N LYS A 30 -19.01 -2.76 11.81
CA LYS A 30 -20.46 -2.62 11.63
C LYS A 30 -21.10 -1.49 12.45
N SER A 31 -20.46 -1.05 13.52
CA SER A 31 -20.98 -0.01 14.43
C SER A 31 -20.53 1.41 14.05
N ARG A 32 -19.67 1.57 13.04
CA ARG A 32 -19.20 2.89 12.62
C ARG A 32 -20.24 3.55 11.72
N VAL A 33 -20.75 4.68 12.17
CA VAL A 33 -21.60 5.56 11.33
C VAL A 33 -20.68 6.46 10.52
N ILE A 34 -20.70 6.31 9.20
CA ILE A 34 -19.86 7.07 8.28
C ILE A 34 -20.73 8.13 7.60
N SER A 35 -20.28 9.38 7.61
CA SER A 35 -20.97 10.46 6.90
C SER A 35 -20.88 10.26 5.38
N ASP A 36 -21.84 10.82 4.64
CA ASP A 36 -21.82 10.74 3.18
C ASP A 36 -20.62 11.47 2.57
N LYS A 37 -20.13 12.54 3.25
CA LYS A 37 -18.88 13.22 2.88
C LYS A 37 -17.69 12.25 2.98
N GLU A 38 -17.57 11.51 4.07
CA GLU A 38 -16.49 10.53 4.27
C GLU A 38 -16.59 9.35 3.29
N LYS A 39 -17.82 8.83 3.05
CA LYS A 39 -18.03 7.78 2.03
C LYS A 39 -17.59 8.23 0.65
N LYS A 40 -17.94 9.47 0.26
CA LYS A 40 -17.54 10.04 -1.01
C LYS A 40 -16.03 10.19 -1.11
N LEU A 41 -15.38 10.68 -0.05
CA LEU A 41 -13.93 10.81 0.01
C LEU A 41 -13.24 9.46 -0.16
N VAL A 42 -13.62 8.46 0.63
CA VAL A 42 -13.05 7.10 0.54
C VAL A 42 -13.30 6.48 -0.84
N ALA A 43 -14.51 6.66 -1.40
CA ALA A 43 -14.84 6.10 -2.71
C ALA A 43 -13.94 6.65 -3.83
N PHE A 44 -13.68 7.95 -3.85
CA PHE A 44 -12.79 8.55 -4.86
C PHE A 44 -11.32 8.21 -4.60
N HIS A 45 -10.92 8.12 -3.34
CA HIS A 45 -9.58 7.70 -2.96
C HIS A 45 -9.28 6.28 -3.48
N GLU A 46 -10.11 5.30 -3.12
CA GLU A 46 -9.93 3.91 -3.56
C GLU A 46 -10.08 3.75 -5.09
N ALA A 47 -11.02 4.48 -5.70
CA ALA A 47 -11.15 4.51 -7.15
C ALA A 47 -9.90 5.09 -7.83
N GLY A 48 -9.24 6.08 -7.20
CA GLY A 48 -7.98 6.65 -7.68
C GLY A 48 -6.87 5.61 -7.77
N HIS A 49 -6.68 4.81 -6.73
CA HIS A 49 -5.74 3.70 -6.75
C HIS A 49 -6.06 2.70 -7.86
N ALA A 50 -7.32 2.30 -7.95
CA ALA A 50 -7.76 1.31 -8.93
C ALA A 50 -7.58 1.78 -10.37
N VAL A 51 -7.99 3.00 -10.69
CA VAL A 51 -7.87 3.57 -12.04
C VAL A 51 -6.40 3.70 -12.43
N VAL A 52 -5.57 4.28 -11.56
CA VAL A 52 -4.15 4.44 -11.84
C VAL A 52 -3.49 3.08 -12.07
N SER A 53 -3.69 2.12 -11.19
CA SER A 53 -3.08 0.79 -11.32
C SER A 53 -3.51 0.05 -12.60
N GLN A 54 -4.75 0.25 -13.04
CA GLN A 54 -5.25 -0.39 -14.27
C GLN A 54 -4.52 0.08 -15.54
N PHE A 55 -3.96 1.29 -15.52
CA PHE A 55 -3.21 1.84 -16.67
C PHE A 55 -1.69 1.64 -16.56
N LEU A 56 -1.21 1.04 -15.47
CA LEU A 56 0.21 0.77 -15.25
C LEU A 56 0.52 -0.68 -15.64
N PRO A 57 1.37 -0.90 -16.65
CA PRO A 57 1.54 -2.23 -17.25
C PRO A 57 2.19 -3.27 -16.34
N THR A 58 2.97 -2.83 -15.32
CA THR A 58 3.67 -3.74 -14.43
C THR A 58 2.93 -3.99 -13.11
N GLN A 59 1.84 -3.24 -12.86
CA GLN A 59 1.09 -3.39 -11.63
C GLN A 59 0.08 -4.54 -11.70
N ASP A 60 -0.16 -5.14 -10.55
CA ASP A 60 -1.16 -6.21 -10.41
C ASP A 60 -2.57 -5.70 -10.69
N SER A 61 -3.41 -6.57 -11.27
CA SER A 61 -4.79 -6.21 -11.56
C SER A 61 -5.60 -5.99 -10.29
N VAL A 62 -6.50 -5.00 -10.34
CA VAL A 62 -7.42 -4.73 -9.23
C VAL A 62 -8.43 -5.87 -9.13
N HIS A 63 -8.47 -6.52 -7.98
CA HIS A 63 -9.41 -7.59 -7.69
C HIS A 63 -10.71 -7.07 -7.07
N GLN A 64 -10.59 -6.16 -6.10
CA GLN A 64 -11.73 -5.62 -5.37
C GLN A 64 -11.47 -4.22 -4.84
N ILE A 65 -12.51 -3.39 -4.86
CA ILE A 65 -12.54 -2.08 -4.20
C ILE A 65 -13.67 -2.13 -3.17
N SER A 66 -13.43 -1.60 -1.98
CA SER A 66 -14.46 -1.53 -0.93
C SER A 66 -14.33 -0.23 -0.13
N ILE A 67 -15.47 0.39 0.12
CA ILE A 67 -15.62 1.54 1.03
C ILE A 67 -16.13 1.12 2.41
N VAL A 68 -16.20 -0.19 2.66
CA VAL A 68 -16.61 -0.72 3.97
C VAL A 68 -15.40 -0.72 4.90
N PRO A 69 -15.45 -0.01 6.03
CA PRO A 69 -14.32 0.06 6.95
C PRO A 69 -13.96 -1.29 7.54
N ARG A 70 -12.66 -1.60 7.50
CA ARG A 70 -12.10 -2.81 8.11
C ARG A 70 -10.83 -2.49 8.88
N GLY A 71 -10.62 -3.10 10.02
CA GLY A 71 -9.42 -2.86 10.83
C GLY A 71 -9.18 -1.36 11.07
N MET A 72 -8.07 -0.82 10.63
CA MET A 72 -7.74 0.61 10.71
C MET A 72 -8.10 1.39 9.43
N ALA A 73 -8.47 0.71 8.33
CA ALA A 73 -8.76 1.33 7.05
C ALA A 73 -10.22 1.80 6.92
N GLY A 74 -10.44 2.93 6.26
CA GLY A 74 -11.77 3.45 5.88
C GLY A 74 -12.37 2.74 4.67
N GLY A 75 -11.53 2.30 3.75
CA GLY A 75 -11.78 1.48 2.57
C GLY A 75 -10.54 0.68 2.23
N TYR A 76 -10.55 0.00 1.10
CA TYR A 76 -9.37 -0.67 0.56
C TYR A 76 -9.52 -0.97 -0.92
N THR A 77 -8.40 -0.94 -1.61
CA THR A 77 -8.22 -1.50 -2.95
C THR A 77 -7.34 -2.74 -2.84
N MET A 78 -7.87 -3.88 -3.26
CA MET A 78 -7.17 -5.17 -3.23
C MET A 78 -6.69 -5.53 -4.63
N TYR A 79 -5.44 -5.94 -4.71
CA TYR A 79 -4.80 -6.40 -5.94
C TYR A 79 -4.67 -7.91 -5.93
N ARG A 80 -4.67 -8.50 -7.11
CA ARG A 80 -4.46 -9.92 -7.29
C ARG A 80 -3.15 -10.14 -8.02
N PRO A 81 -2.11 -10.65 -7.33
CA PRO A 81 -0.87 -11.01 -7.97
C PRO A 81 -1.12 -12.01 -9.10
N SER A 82 -0.56 -11.74 -10.27
CA SER A 82 -0.63 -12.64 -11.43
C SER A 82 0.43 -13.74 -11.37
N GLU A 83 1.53 -13.48 -10.65
CA GLU A 83 2.67 -14.36 -10.51
C GLU A 83 3.41 -14.11 -9.19
N ASP A 84 4.19 -15.09 -8.75
CA ASP A 84 5.11 -14.93 -7.62
C ASP A 84 6.37 -14.22 -8.10
N ARG A 85 6.64 -13.01 -7.57
CA ARG A 85 7.81 -12.19 -7.92
C ARG A 85 8.82 -12.20 -6.80
N SER A 86 10.05 -12.60 -7.12
CA SER A 86 11.18 -12.54 -6.18
C SER A 86 11.99 -11.24 -6.28
N PHE A 87 11.89 -10.54 -7.41
CA PHE A 87 12.62 -9.30 -7.68
C PHE A 87 11.68 -8.27 -8.29
N MET A 88 12.00 -6.99 -8.08
CA MET A 88 11.29 -5.87 -8.69
C MET A 88 12.28 -5.02 -9.49
N SER A 89 11.89 -4.65 -10.70
CA SER A 89 12.63 -3.71 -11.53
C SER A 89 12.43 -2.26 -11.07
N LYS A 90 13.27 -1.34 -11.54
CA LYS A 90 13.11 0.09 -11.31
C LYS A 90 11.72 0.59 -11.75
N THR A 91 11.29 0.19 -12.95
CA THR A 91 9.99 0.58 -13.51
C THR A 91 8.84 0.08 -12.63
N GLU A 92 8.87 -1.15 -12.15
CA GLU A 92 7.85 -1.70 -11.24
C GLU A 92 7.76 -0.91 -9.93
N MET A 93 8.90 -0.51 -9.36
CA MET A 93 8.93 0.29 -8.14
C MET A 93 8.41 1.72 -8.38
N GLU A 94 8.77 2.35 -9.51
CA GLU A 94 8.25 3.67 -9.91
C GLU A 94 6.73 3.62 -10.11
N GLU A 95 6.22 2.62 -10.82
CA GLU A 95 4.79 2.43 -11.02
C GLU A 95 4.05 2.14 -9.70
N GLN A 96 4.68 1.41 -8.77
CA GLN A 96 4.10 1.19 -7.45
C GLN A 96 3.96 2.50 -6.66
N ILE A 97 4.93 3.42 -6.75
CA ILE A 97 4.82 4.76 -6.17
C ILE A 97 3.66 5.52 -6.79
N VAL A 98 3.52 5.49 -8.12
CA VAL A 98 2.43 6.16 -8.84
C VAL A 98 1.08 5.59 -8.41
N SER A 99 0.94 4.27 -8.30
CA SER A 99 -0.26 3.59 -7.81
C SER A 99 -0.63 4.03 -6.38
N LEU A 100 0.36 4.07 -5.46
CA LEU A 100 0.15 4.53 -4.08
C LEU A 100 -0.31 5.99 -4.00
N LEU A 101 0.12 6.84 -4.90
CA LEU A 101 -0.27 8.26 -4.89
C LEU A 101 -1.63 8.50 -5.59
N GLY A 102 -2.17 7.51 -6.28
CA GLY A 102 -3.42 7.60 -7.05
C GLY A 102 -4.61 8.08 -6.23
N GLY A 103 -4.79 7.58 -5.00
CA GLY A 103 -5.86 7.99 -4.09
C GLY A 103 -5.78 9.48 -3.72
N ARG A 104 -4.60 9.96 -3.36
CA ARG A 104 -4.34 11.37 -3.05
C ARG A 104 -4.62 12.30 -4.23
N VAL A 105 -4.22 11.90 -5.42
CA VAL A 105 -4.45 12.68 -6.65
C VAL A 105 -5.93 12.74 -6.97
N ALA A 106 -6.66 11.63 -6.83
CA ALA A 106 -8.11 11.58 -7.03
C ALA A 106 -8.87 12.49 -6.04
N GLU A 107 -8.50 12.52 -4.76
CA GLU A 107 -9.05 13.46 -3.79
C GLU A 107 -8.91 14.90 -4.30
N LYS A 108 -7.68 15.31 -4.67
CA LYS A 108 -7.40 16.67 -5.14
C LYS A 108 -8.17 17.05 -6.40
N LEU A 109 -8.23 16.15 -7.38
CA LEU A 109 -8.88 16.40 -8.67
C LEU A 109 -10.41 16.48 -8.57
N VAL A 110 -11.03 15.59 -7.78
CA VAL A 110 -12.48 15.46 -7.76
C VAL A 110 -13.13 16.24 -6.63
N LEU A 111 -12.48 16.31 -5.48
CA LEU A 111 -13.02 16.98 -4.29
C LEU A 111 -12.46 18.40 -4.10
N GLY A 112 -11.40 18.75 -4.84
CA GLY A 112 -10.72 20.04 -4.71
C GLY A 112 -9.91 20.21 -3.42
N ASP A 113 -9.82 19.17 -2.60
CA ASP A 113 -9.16 19.17 -1.29
C ASP A 113 -8.42 17.84 -1.07
N ILE A 114 -7.62 17.79 -0.03
CA ILE A 114 -6.80 16.62 0.34
C ILE A 114 -7.04 16.27 1.81
N SER A 115 -6.98 14.99 2.12
CA SER A 115 -7.24 14.48 3.47
C SER A 115 -6.02 13.80 4.10
N THR A 116 -6.11 13.47 5.38
CA THR A 116 -5.12 12.66 6.08
C THR A 116 -5.21 11.16 5.71
N GLY A 117 -6.22 10.76 4.94
CA GLY A 117 -6.45 9.36 4.57
C GLY A 117 -5.29 8.73 3.81
N ALA A 118 -4.60 9.52 2.99
CA ALA A 118 -3.46 9.08 2.21
C ALA A 118 -2.13 8.97 2.99
N SER A 119 -2.13 9.12 4.32
CA SER A 119 -0.88 9.13 5.12
C SER A 119 -0.06 7.85 4.97
N ASN A 120 -0.69 6.70 4.99
CA ASN A 120 -0.01 5.41 4.82
C ASN A 120 0.55 5.23 3.41
N ASP A 121 -0.19 5.67 2.38
CA ASP A 121 0.25 5.56 0.99
C ASP A 121 1.47 6.44 0.73
N ILE A 122 1.46 7.66 1.27
CA ILE A 122 2.60 8.59 1.21
C ILE A 122 3.81 8.02 1.95
N GLU A 123 3.61 7.42 3.13
CA GLU A 123 4.69 6.78 3.88
C GLU A 123 5.32 5.64 3.08
N ARG A 124 4.49 4.75 2.52
CA ARG A 124 4.96 3.62 1.70
C ARG A 124 5.66 4.10 0.43
N ALA A 125 5.09 5.06 -0.29
CA ALA A 125 5.68 5.65 -1.48
C ALA A 125 7.06 6.27 -1.17
N SER A 126 7.16 7.03 -0.07
CA SER A 126 8.41 7.65 0.37
C SER A 126 9.45 6.61 0.77
N LYS A 127 9.04 5.51 1.41
CA LYS A 127 9.93 4.41 1.77
C LYS A 127 10.49 3.71 0.53
N ILE A 128 9.63 3.42 -0.46
CA ILE A 128 10.06 2.82 -1.73
C ILE A 128 11.07 3.75 -2.43
N ALA A 129 10.74 5.02 -2.60
CA ALA A 129 11.62 6.00 -3.24
C ALA A 129 12.98 6.10 -2.53
N ARG A 130 12.98 6.09 -1.20
CA ARG A 130 14.24 6.09 -0.42
C ARG A 130 15.04 4.83 -0.68
N SER A 131 14.45 3.65 -0.59
CA SER A 131 15.17 2.38 -0.84
C SER A 131 15.70 2.29 -2.27
N MET A 132 15.00 2.82 -3.28
CA MET A 132 15.50 2.89 -4.65
C MET A 132 16.81 3.66 -4.74
N VAL A 133 16.94 4.76 -3.99
CA VAL A 133 18.14 5.61 -3.99
C VAL A 133 19.24 5.02 -3.09
N THR A 134 18.87 4.63 -1.85
CA THR A 134 19.88 4.34 -0.82
C THR A 134 20.34 2.89 -0.79
N GLU A 135 19.46 1.95 -1.16
CA GLU A 135 19.73 0.51 -1.06
C GLU A 135 20.02 -0.12 -2.43
N TYR A 136 19.22 0.25 -3.45
CA TYR A 136 19.23 -0.45 -4.74
C TYR A 136 20.06 0.25 -5.83
N GLY A 137 20.59 1.47 -5.57
CA GLY A 137 21.37 2.21 -6.54
C GLY A 137 20.61 2.54 -7.83
N MET A 138 19.30 2.79 -7.73
CA MET A 138 18.40 3.04 -8.87
C MET A 138 18.27 4.53 -9.21
N SER A 139 19.10 5.40 -8.62
CA SER A 139 19.16 6.84 -8.92
C SER A 139 20.20 7.16 -10.00
N ASP A 140 20.25 8.43 -10.43
CA ASP A 140 21.24 8.94 -11.39
C ASP A 140 22.68 8.93 -10.83
N LEU A 141 22.84 8.69 -9.52
CA LEU A 141 24.16 8.49 -8.90
C LEU A 141 24.81 7.16 -9.30
N GLY A 142 24.06 6.28 -9.97
CA GLY A 142 24.53 4.95 -10.39
C GLY A 142 24.41 3.89 -9.27
N PRO A 143 25.02 2.71 -9.47
CA PRO A 143 24.86 1.55 -8.58
C PRO A 143 25.70 1.68 -7.30
N VAL A 144 25.36 2.66 -6.46
CA VAL A 144 26.00 2.94 -5.18
C VAL A 144 25.02 2.71 -4.05
N GLN A 145 25.42 1.95 -3.04
CA GLN A 145 24.64 1.78 -1.82
C GLN A 145 25.03 2.86 -0.81
N LEU A 146 24.10 3.74 -0.46
CA LEU A 146 24.30 4.88 0.43
C LEU A 146 24.00 4.59 1.90
N GLU A 147 23.06 3.68 2.17
CA GLU A 147 22.72 3.22 3.52
C GLU A 147 23.03 1.73 3.64
N GLN A 148 23.83 1.35 4.64
CA GLN A 148 23.96 -0.05 5.02
C GLN A 148 22.87 -0.38 6.06
N GLN A 149 22.07 -1.40 5.79
CA GLN A 149 21.27 -2.03 6.85
C GLN A 149 22.26 -2.74 7.78
N GLU A 150 22.51 -2.18 8.95
CA GLU A 150 23.21 -2.92 10.00
C GLU A 150 22.36 -4.10 10.42
N GLY A 151 22.75 -5.29 9.97
CA GLY A 151 22.17 -6.53 10.43
C GLY A 151 22.48 -6.78 11.91
N GLY A 152 21.42 -6.93 12.71
CA GLY A 152 21.51 -7.48 14.05
C GLY A 152 21.70 -6.45 15.16
N VAL A 153 20.61 -6.13 15.82
CA VAL A 153 20.59 -5.40 17.11
C VAL A 153 21.24 -6.28 18.17
N PHE A 154 22.52 -6.04 18.48
CA PHE A 154 23.11 -6.48 19.73
C PHE A 154 22.79 -5.41 20.80
N LEU A 155 21.98 -5.77 21.79
CA LEU A 155 21.61 -4.93 22.91
C LEU A 155 22.87 -4.36 23.58
N GLY A 156 23.11 -3.05 23.43
CA GLY A 156 24.21 -2.35 24.14
C GLY A 156 25.11 -1.47 23.29
N ARG A 157 24.89 -1.29 21.98
CA ARG A 157 25.70 -0.38 21.15
C ARG A 157 24.86 0.81 20.69
N ASP A 158 25.40 2.01 20.87
CA ASP A 158 24.77 3.28 20.50
C ASP A 158 24.29 3.31 19.04
N TYR A 159 23.05 3.78 18.87
CA TYR A 159 22.39 4.05 17.59
C TYR A 159 23.03 5.26 16.88
N ASN A 160 24.26 5.16 16.41
CA ASN A 160 24.78 6.10 15.43
C ASN A 160 24.51 5.53 14.04
N LYS A 161 23.43 5.99 13.40
CA LYS A 161 23.27 5.85 11.94
C LYS A 161 24.40 6.63 11.30
N SER A 162 25.48 5.95 10.93
CA SER A 162 26.53 6.54 10.14
C SER A 162 26.01 6.74 8.71
N LYS A 163 25.81 8.00 8.32
CA LYS A 163 25.56 8.34 6.92
C LYS A 163 26.84 8.13 6.15
N ASN A 164 26.83 7.30 5.12
CA ASN A 164 28.00 7.06 4.25
C ASN A 164 28.12 8.11 3.13
N PHE A 165 27.49 9.27 3.28
CA PHE A 165 27.48 10.34 2.28
C PHE A 165 27.58 11.71 2.94
N SER A 166 28.14 12.69 2.19
CA SER A 166 28.26 14.08 2.65
C SER A 166 26.92 14.79 2.72
N ASN A 167 26.88 15.93 3.45
CA ASN A 167 25.68 16.77 3.51
C ASN A 167 25.29 17.39 2.16
N GLU A 168 26.20 17.37 1.16
CA GLU A 168 25.94 17.85 -0.20
C GLU A 168 25.17 16.82 -1.04
N VAL A 169 25.21 15.53 -0.65
CA VAL A 169 24.51 14.41 -1.31
C VAL A 169 23.18 14.09 -0.61
N ALA A 170 22.95 14.63 0.58
CA ALA A 170 21.73 14.43 1.36
C ALA A 170 20.59 15.33 0.88
#